data_d3b523a1f354df05df213a147c6883a1
#
_entry.id   d3b523a1f354df05df213a147c6883a1
#
_cell.length_a   1.000
_cell.length_b   1.000
_cell.length_c   1.000
_cell.angle_alpha   90.00
_cell.angle_beta   90.00
_cell.angle_gamma   90.00
#
_symmetry.space_group_name_H-M   'P 1'
#
loop_
_entity.id
_entity.type
_entity.pdbx_description
1 polymer ?
#
loop_
_entity_poly.entity_id
_entity_poly.type
_entity_poly.pdbx_seq_one_letter_code
_entity_poly.pdbx_strand_id
1 'polypeptide(L)'
;SDVCSSDLIRLDDNDRVVEILSNDYRIGEQNLAMNIYVIERESLIHLIHDASVRGLVYFERDILARNLKLLNVHAYRFDGYVARVSDMKSYFDENMRLLQEGSMDALFGPAPIYTKIRDDNPTRYLEGSSVKNSLLADGCVIEGSVENSVLFRGCKIKKGAVVKNCVLMQDTVVEPNCNVEYVVTDKNVHITEDKKLTGTDTFPVFVAKGHSV
;
A
#
# COMPACT_ATOMS: atom_id res chain seq x y z
N SER A 1 0.09 16.14 -11.32
CA SER A 1 -0.07 14.70 -11.15
C SER A 1 -1.47 14.46 -10.66
N ASP A 2 -2.28 13.83 -11.49
CA ASP A 2 -3.65 13.49 -11.12
C ASP A 2 -3.60 12.53 -9.94
N VAL A 3 -3.87 13.07 -8.77
CA VAL A 3 -4.17 12.29 -7.58
C VAL A 3 -5.30 11.37 -7.98
N CYS A 4 -5.14 10.05 -7.84
CA CYS A 4 -6.19 9.08 -8.07
C CYS A 4 -7.38 9.45 -7.19
N SER A 5 -8.30 10.18 -7.77
CA SER A 5 -9.55 10.57 -7.15
C SER A 5 -10.36 9.31 -6.88
N SER A 6 -10.92 9.24 -5.71
CA SER A 6 -11.87 8.20 -5.36
C SER A 6 -13.12 8.39 -6.20
N ASP A 7 -13.43 7.43 -7.05
CA ASP A 7 -14.73 7.43 -7.68
C ASP A 7 -15.75 6.96 -6.65
N LEU A 8 -16.69 7.86 -6.32
CA LEU A 8 -17.82 7.53 -5.49
C LEU A 8 -18.95 7.00 -6.38
N ILE A 9 -19.64 5.99 -5.91
CA ILE A 9 -20.78 5.43 -6.63
C ILE A 9 -22.07 5.60 -5.83
N ARG A 10 -23.15 5.94 -6.52
CA ARG A 10 -24.48 5.92 -5.95
C ARG A 10 -25.24 4.72 -6.49
N LEU A 11 -25.89 3.99 -5.58
CA LEU A 11 -26.64 2.79 -5.86
C LEU A 11 -28.13 3.04 -5.67
N ASP A 12 -28.95 2.32 -6.41
CA ASP A 12 -30.38 2.17 -6.10
C ASP A 12 -30.61 0.99 -5.12
N ASP A 13 -31.88 0.72 -4.80
CA ASP A 13 -32.28 -0.33 -3.85
C ASP A 13 -31.94 -1.76 -4.32
N ASN A 14 -31.54 -1.94 -5.56
CA ASN A 14 -31.15 -3.22 -6.16
C ASN A 14 -29.64 -3.31 -6.42
N ASP A 15 -28.83 -2.47 -5.77
CA ASP A 15 -27.40 -2.36 -5.97
C ASP A 15 -26.97 -1.99 -7.41
N ARG A 16 -27.88 -1.43 -8.20
CA ARG A 16 -27.55 -0.91 -9.52
C ARG A 16 -26.83 0.42 -9.38
N VAL A 17 -25.74 0.59 -10.11
CA VAL A 17 -25.01 1.85 -10.15
C VAL A 17 -25.79 2.88 -10.98
N VAL A 18 -26.25 3.93 -10.33
CA VAL A 18 -27.02 5.01 -10.97
C VAL A 18 -26.19 6.25 -11.24
N GLU A 19 -25.08 6.42 -10.53
CA GLU A 19 -24.17 7.54 -10.70
C GLU A 19 -22.74 7.17 -10.31
N ILE A 20 -21.77 7.67 -11.07
CA ILE A 20 -20.34 7.62 -10.75
C ILE A 20 -19.86 9.07 -10.66
N LEU A 21 -19.30 9.43 -9.52
CA LEU A 21 -18.83 10.76 -9.19
C LEU A 21 -17.31 10.73 -9.04
N SER A 22 -16.62 11.24 -10.03
CA SER A 22 -15.16 11.37 -9.97
C SER A 22 -14.78 12.70 -9.31
N ASN A 23 -13.80 12.69 -8.40
CA ASN A 23 -13.33 13.88 -7.67
C ASN A 23 -14.37 14.56 -6.77
N ASP A 24 -15.34 13.84 -6.24
CA ASP A 24 -16.30 14.40 -5.30
C ASP A 24 -15.88 14.11 -3.85
N TYR A 25 -15.83 15.16 -3.03
CA TYR A 25 -15.43 15.12 -1.61
C TYR A 25 -16.63 15.30 -0.69
N ARG A 26 -17.71 14.58 -0.91
CA ARG A 26 -18.90 14.66 -0.05
C ARG A 26 -18.60 14.11 1.34
N ILE A 27 -19.14 14.77 2.36
CA ILE A 27 -19.05 14.33 3.76
C ILE A 27 -20.15 13.30 4.03
N GLY A 28 -19.82 12.20 4.69
CA GLY A 28 -20.74 11.14 5.09
C GLY A 28 -20.36 9.75 4.56
N GLU A 29 -21.16 8.74 4.89
CA GLU A 29 -20.97 7.39 4.35
C GLU A 29 -21.19 7.37 2.84
N GLN A 30 -20.20 6.86 2.12
CA GLN A 30 -20.20 6.80 0.67
C GLN A 30 -19.77 5.40 0.21
N ASN A 31 -20.31 4.97 -0.92
CA ASN A 31 -19.82 3.78 -1.59
C ASN A 31 -18.63 4.13 -2.47
N LEU A 32 -17.47 3.55 -2.17
CA LEU A 32 -16.24 3.77 -2.89
C LEU A 32 -16.06 2.68 -3.96
N ALA A 33 -15.79 3.08 -5.20
CA ALA A 33 -15.42 2.13 -6.24
C ALA A 33 -13.99 1.62 -6.00
N MET A 34 -13.83 0.30 -6.00
CA MET A 34 -12.52 -0.34 -5.81
C MET A 34 -11.75 -0.53 -7.13
N ASN A 35 -12.32 -0.06 -8.24
CA ASN A 35 -11.78 -0.18 -9.60
C ASN A 35 -11.51 -1.64 -10.02
N ILE A 36 -12.36 -2.54 -9.54
CA ILE A 36 -12.35 -3.97 -9.90
C ILE A 36 -13.66 -4.26 -10.63
N TYR A 37 -13.55 -4.77 -11.85
CA TYR A 37 -14.69 -4.98 -12.74
C TYR A 37 -14.75 -6.41 -13.27
N VAL A 38 -15.94 -6.97 -13.31
CA VAL A 38 -16.24 -8.21 -14.03
C VAL A 38 -17.15 -7.83 -15.19
N ILE A 39 -16.70 -8.01 -16.41
CA ILE A 39 -17.37 -7.55 -17.62
C ILE A 39 -17.31 -8.70 -18.64
N GLU A 40 -18.41 -8.90 -19.36
CA GLU A 40 -18.41 -9.80 -20.50
C GLU A 40 -17.37 -9.37 -21.56
N ARG A 41 -16.60 -10.29 -22.07
CA ARG A 41 -15.48 -10.02 -22.98
C ARG A 41 -15.91 -9.20 -24.23
N GLU A 42 -16.98 -9.61 -24.90
CA GLU A 42 -17.44 -8.94 -26.11
C GLU A 42 -17.93 -7.52 -25.81
N SER A 43 -18.66 -7.33 -24.73
CA SER A 43 -19.10 -6.03 -24.24
C SER A 43 -17.93 -5.10 -23.96
N LEU A 44 -16.88 -5.62 -23.30
CA LEU A 44 -15.67 -4.83 -23.03
C LEU A 44 -14.94 -4.42 -24.32
N ILE A 45 -14.81 -5.34 -25.29
CA ILE A 45 -14.19 -5.04 -26.58
C ILE A 45 -14.95 -3.93 -27.31
N HIS A 46 -16.29 -3.99 -27.35
CA HIS A 46 -17.11 -2.96 -27.96
C HIS A 46 -16.94 -1.60 -27.27
N LEU A 47 -16.95 -1.58 -25.95
CA LEU A 47 -16.75 -0.34 -25.17
C LEU A 47 -15.37 0.30 -25.45
N ILE A 48 -14.31 -0.50 -25.47
CA ILE A 48 -12.94 -0.03 -25.73
C ILE A 48 -12.83 0.48 -27.17
N HIS A 49 -13.39 -0.23 -28.15
CA HIS A 49 -13.36 0.19 -29.54
C HIS A 49 -14.10 1.53 -29.75
N ASP A 50 -15.32 1.66 -29.19
CA ASP A 50 -16.07 2.92 -29.25
C ASP A 50 -15.33 4.07 -28.56
N ALA A 51 -14.75 3.82 -27.40
CA ALA A 51 -13.92 4.77 -26.69
C ALA A 51 -12.71 5.23 -27.49
N SER A 52 -12.02 4.30 -28.14
CA SER A 52 -10.85 4.58 -29.00
C SER A 52 -11.21 5.48 -30.17
N VAL A 53 -12.31 5.20 -30.86
CA VAL A 53 -12.80 6.02 -31.97
C VAL A 53 -13.14 7.44 -31.54
N ARG A 54 -13.63 7.60 -30.32
CA ARG A 54 -14.02 8.90 -29.74
C ARG A 54 -12.90 9.63 -29.00
N GLY A 55 -11.71 9.04 -28.89
CA GLY A 55 -10.59 9.60 -28.14
C GLY A 55 -10.82 9.65 -26.62
N LEU A 56 -11.65 8.76 -26.07
CA LEU A 56 -11.91 8.64 -24.65
C LEU A 56 -10.79 7.83 -23.97
N VAL A 57 -10.36 8.28 -22.79
CA VAL A 57 -9.15 7.70 -22.13
C VAL A 57 -9.48 7.05 -20.79
N TYR A 58 -10.37 7.65 -19.99
CA TYR A 58 -10.64 7.19 -18.63
C TYR A 58 -11.85 6.26 -18.59
N PHE A 59 -11.62 5.02 -18.14
CA PHE A 59 -12.65 3.98 -18.18
C PHE A 59 -13.88 4.34 -17.35
N GLU A 60 -13.69 4.78 -16.12
CA GLU A 60 -14.79 5.11 -15.19
C GLU A 60 -15.55 6.34 -15.64
N ARG A 61 -14.85 7.46 -15.85
CA ARG A 61 -15.43 8.76 -16.15
C ARG A 61 -16.00 8.83 -17.57
N ASP A 62 -15.24 8.35 -18.53
CA ASP A 62 -15.55 8.60 -19.94
C ASP A 62 -16.35 7.45 -20.56
N ILE A 63 -16.20 6.22 -20.07
CA ILE A 63 -16.88 5.04 -20.61
C ILE A 63 -18.04 4.64 -19.72
N LEU A 64 -17.80 4.28 -18.45
CA LEU A 64 -18.86 3.77 -17.60
C LEU A 64 -19.88 4.84 -17.23
N ALA A 65 -19.45 5.97 -16.68
CA ALA A 65 -20.37 7.02 -16.20
C ALA A 65 -21.29 7.54 -17.31
N ARG A 66 -20.79 7.68 -18.53
CA ARG A 66 -21.58 8.15 -19.68
C ARG A 66 -22.58 7.12 -20.20
N ASN A 67 -22.31 5.84 -19.98
CA ASN A 67 -23.14 4.75 -20.52
C ASN A 67 -23.98 4.05 -19.45
N LEU A 68 -24.04 4.52 -18.20
CA LEU A 68 -24.81 3.89 -17.12
C LEU A 68 -26.29 3.64 -17.46
N LYS A 69 -26.89 4.51 -18.30
CA LYS A 69 -28.28 4.34 -18.76
C LYS A 69 -28.44 3.18 -19.74
N LEU A 70 -27.41 2.84 -20.47
CA LEU A 70 -27.39 1.77 -21.48
C LEU A 70 -26.84 0.47 -20.92
N LEU A 71 -25.92 0.58 -19.97
CA LEU A 71 -25.27 -0.55 -19.33
C LEU A 71 -26.04 -0.98 -18.07
N ASN A 72 -26.10 -2.28 -17.84
CA ASN A 72 -26.65 -2.84 -16.63
C ASN A 72 -25.51 -3.08 -15.63
N VAL A 73 -25.08 -2.02 -14.94
CA VAL A 73 -23.96 -2.05 -14.00
C VAL A 73 -24.47 -2.24 -12.58
N HIS A 74 -24.05 -3.30 -11.91
CA HIS A 74 -24.35 -3.57 -10.51
C HIS A 74 -23.09 -3.56 -9.67
N ALA A 75 -23.22 -3.08 -8.42
CA ALA A 75 -22.14 -3.13 -7.45
C ALA A 75 -22.18 -4.46 -6.69
N TYR A 76 -21.00 -5.04 -6.47
CA TYR A 76 -20.79 -6.06 -5.47
C TYR A 76 -20.24 -5.38 -4.21
N ARG A 77 -21.01 -5.42 -3.12
CA ARG A 77 -20.57 -4.85 -1.83
C ARG A 77 -19.54 -5.77 -1.20
N PHE A 78 -18.44 -5.19 -0.80
CA PHE A 78 -17.35 -5.88 -0.13
C PHE A 78 -17.07 -5.24 1.22
N ASP A 79 -17.29 -5.99 2.29
CA ASP A 79 -17.14 -5.53 3.69
C ASP A 79 -15.85 -6.05 4.33
N GLY A 80 -14.94 -6.62 3.53
CA GLY A 80 -13.66 -7.15 4.00
C GLY A 80 -12.59 -6.07 4.17
N TYR A 81 -11.36 -6.52 4.43
CA TYR A 81 -10.21 -5.63 4.54
C TYR A 81 -9.91 -4.95 3.20
N VAL A 82 -9.90 -3.63 3.20
CA VAL A 82 -9.51 -2.81 2.05
C VAL A 82 -8.42 -1.84 2.48
N ALA A 83 -7.31 -1.86 1.76
CA ALA A 83 -6.23 -0.87 1.87
C ALA A 83 -6.17 -0.05 0.59
N ARG A 84 -6.24 1.26 0.71
CA ARG A 84 -6.08 2.17 -0.42
C ARG A 84 -4.80 2.96 -0.28
N VAL A 85 -3.89 2.76 -1.23
CA VAL A 85 -2.61 3.46 -1.30
C VAL A 85 -2.67 4.48 -2.42
N SER A 86 -2.77 5.76 -2.09
CA SER A 86 -2.82 6.88 -3.05
C SER A 86 -1.59 7.77 -2.99
N ASP A 87 -0.89 7.77 -1.86
CA ASP A 87 0.27 8.61 -1.58
C ASP A 87 1.22 7.94 -0.58
N MET A 88 2.30 8.61 -0.24
CA MET A 88 3.30 8.10 0.72
C MET A 88 2.71 7.93 2.13
N LYS A 89 1.84 8.85 2.54
CA LYS A 89 1.23 8.78 3.87
C LYS A 89 0.31 7.57 4.00
N SER A 90 -0.59 7.35 3.04
CA SER A 90 -1.48 6.19 3.03
C SER A 90 -0.69 4.87 2.90
N TYR A 91 0.40 4.85 2.13
CA TYR A 91 1.30 3.69 2.08
C TYR A 91 1.91 3.40 3.46
N PHE A 92 2.41 4.42 4.14
CA PHE A 92 2.96 4.29 5.48
C PHE A 92 1.89 3.78 6.47
N ASP A 93 0.73 4.42 6.51
CA ASP A 93 -0.36 4.08 7.43
C ASP A 93 -0.86 2.64 7.25
N GLU A 94 -1.04 2.19 6.00
CA GLU A 94 -1.48 0.82 5.73
C GLU A 94 -0.44 -0.22 6.12
N ASN A 95 0.86 0.08 6.02
CA ASN A 95 1.91 -0.78 6.55
C ASN A 95 1.88 -0.81 8.10
N MET A 96 1.74 0.35 8.76
CA MET A 96 1.63 0.42 10.22
C MET A 96 0.35 -0.26 10.73
N ARG A 97 -0.74 -0.20 9.97
CA ARG A 97 -1.99 -0.91 10.30
C ARG A 97 -1.80 -2.42 10.41
N LEU A 98 -0.89 -3.02 9.62
CA LEU A 98 -0.59 -4.45 9.70
C LEU A 98 0.02 -4.86 11.05
N LEU A 99 0.56 -3.92 11.83
CA LEU A 99 1.07 -4.17 13.18
C LEU A 99 -0.04 -4.26 14.24
N GLN A 100 -1.26 -3.88 13.90
CA GLN A 100 -2.41 -3.95 14.81
C GLN A 100 -2.94 -5.39 14.86
N GLU A 101 -3.42 -5.77 16.04
CA GLU A 101 -4.01 -7.09 16.26
C GLU A 101 -5.16 -7.36 15.27
N GLY A 102 -5.19 -8.55 14.68
CA GLY A 102 -6.21 -8.98 13.73
C GLY A 102 -6.06 -8.46 12.30
N SER A 103 -5.25 -7.43 12.05
CA SER A 103 -5.10 -6.87 10.69
C SER A 103 -4.45 -7.85 9.70
N MET A 104 -3.45 -8.60 10.16
CA MET A 104 -2.80 -9.65 9.36
C MET A 104 -3.80 -10.77 9.02
N ASP A 105 -4.59 -11.20 9.99
CA ASP A 105 -5.59 -12.24 9.78
C ASP A 105 -6.72 -11.77 8.85
N ALA A 106 -7.14 -10.51 8.97
CA ALA A 106 -8.13 -9.94 8.07
C ALA A 106 -7.64 -9.86 6.61
N LEU A 107 -6.34 -9.61 6.39
CA LEU A 107 -5.76 -9.52 5.04
C LEU A 107 -5.38 -10.89 4.47
N PHE A 108 -4.75 -11.76 5.24
CA PHE A 108 -4.17 -13.02 4.76
C PHE A 108 -4.96 -14.27 5.15
N GLY A 109 -5.85 -14.18 6.15
CA GLY A 109 -6.61 -15.32 6.68
C GLY A 109 -7.67 -15.89 5.73
N PRO A 110 -8.51 -15.07 5.06
CA PRO A 110 -9.64 -15.58 4.28
C PRO A 110 -9.25 -16.42 3.07
N ALA A 111 -8.15 -16.07 2.41
CA ALA A 111 -7.65 -16.79 1.25
C ALA A 111 -6.15 -16.57 1.08
N PRO A 112 -5.41 -17.57 0.56
CA PRO A 112 -3.98 -17.41 0.33
C PRO A 112 -3.72 -16.35 -0.76
N ILE A 113 -2.79 -15.45 -0.48
CA ILE A 113 -2.31 -14.48 -1.46
C ILE A 113 -1.06 -15.07 -2.13
N TYR A 114 -1.18 -15.38 -3.42
CA TYR A 114 -0.08 -15.94 -4.18
C TYR A 114 0.87 -14.84 -4.64
N THR A 115 2.08 -14.85 -4.10
CA THR A 115 3.14 -13.92 -4.46
C THR A 115 4.38 -14.68 -4.92
N LYS A 116 5.37 -13.98 -5.48
CA LYS A 116 6.64 -14.58 -5.85
C LYS A 116 7.35 -15.11 -4.61
N ILE A 117 7.56 -16.42 -4.54
CA ILE A 117 8.33 -17.06 -3.48
C ILE A 117 9.82 -16.75 -3.68
N ARG A 118 10.52 -16.48 -2.59
CA ARG A 118 11.95 -16.31 -2.53
C ARG A 118 12.45 -17.08 -1.30
N ASP A 119 13.37 -18.02 -1.52
CA ASP A 119 13.98 -18.80 -0.45
C ASP A 119 15.11 -17.99 0.19
N ASP A 120 14.78 -17.20 1.20
CA ASP A 120 15.75 -16.48 2.01
C ASP A 120 16.00 -17.22 3.34
N ASN A 121 17.13 -16.96 3.96
CA ASN A 121 17.42 -17.50 5.29
C ASN A 121 16.46 -16.89 6.34
N PRO A 122 16.14 -17.63 7.42
CA PRO A 122 15.41 -17.05 8.53
C PRO A 122 16.07 -15.78 9.07
N THR A 123 15.27 -14.85 9.57
CA THR A 123 15.78 -13.64 10.23
C THR A 123 16.64 -13.99 11.44
N ARG A 124 17.79 -13.35 11.56
CA ARG A 124 18.75 -13.56 12.66
C ARG A 124 18.72 -12.37 13.61
N TYR A 125 18.56 -12.69 14.88
CA TYR A 125 18.66 -11.73 15.99
C TYR A 125 19.99 -11.97 16.70
N LEU A 126 20.87 -10.98 16.72
CA LEU A 126 22.18 -11.09 17.33
C LEU A 126 22.14 -10.56 18.77
N GLU A 127 23.22 -10.86 19.51
CA GLU A 127 23.32 -10.47 20.92
C GLU A 127 23.16 -8.95 21.10
N GLY A 128 22.30 -8.56 22.05
CA GLY A 128 21.97 -7.16 22.31
C GLY A 128 20.90 -6.54 21.41
N SER A 129 20.38 -7.29 20.44
CA SER A 129 19.26 -6.81 19.64
C SER A 129 17.95 -6.77 20.43
N SER A 130 17.06 -5.83 20.06
CA SER A 130 15.72 -5.68 20.64
C SER A 130 14.70 -5.47 19.53
N VAL A 131 13.64 -6.29 19.51
CA VAL A 131 12.54 -6.12 18.53
C VAL A 131 11.22 -6.11 19.28
N LYS A 132 10.40 -5.06 19.01
CA LYS A 132 9.09 -4.91 19.62
C LYS A 132 8.06 -4.49 18.57
N ASN A 133 6.88 -5.13 18.63
CA ASN A 133 5.71 -4.80 17.78
C ASN A 133 6.11 -4.52 16.32
N SER A 134 6.78 -5.46 15.67
CA SER A 134 7.35 -5.26 14.33
C SER A 134 7.17 -6.49 13.45
N LEU A 135 7.00 -6.28 12.15
CA LEU A 135 6.98 -7.34 11.14
C LEU A 135 8.33 -7.37 10.44
N LEU A 136 8.99 -8.52 10.47
CA LEU A 136 10.27 -8.73 9.81
C LEU A 136 10.15 -9.90 8.82
N ALA A 137 10.47 -9.64 7.57
CA ALA A 137 10.53 -10.68 6.56
C ALA A 137 11.86 -11.46 6.64
N ASP A 138 11.94 -12.57 5.91
CA ASP A 138 13.13 -13.44 5.89
C ASP A 138 14.40 -12.69 5.47
N GLY A 139 15.55 -13.23 5.85
CA GLY A 139 16.87 -12.72 5.49
C GLY A 139 17.35 -11.51 6.28
N CYS A 140 16.55 -10.98 7.20
CA CYS A 140 16.98 -9.85 8.02
C CYS A 140 18.08 -10.23 9.02
N VAL A 141 18.94 -9.28 9.36
CA VAL A 141 19.96 -9.39 10.40
C VAL A 141 19.84 -8.21 11.35
N ILE A 142 19.51 -8.47 12.61
CA ILE A 142 19.23 -7.45 13.61
C ILE A 142 20.30 -7.49 14.69
N GLU A 143 21.08 -6.41 14.79
CA GLU A 143 22.09 -6.16 15.83
C GLU A 143 21.68 -4.95 16.72
N GLY A 144 20.78 -4.11 16.23
CA GLY A 144 20.28 -2.91 16.90
C GLY A 144 18.87 -3.10 17.48
N SER A 145 18.13 -1.99 17.60
CA SER A 145 16.77 -1.95 18.11
C SER A 145 15.77 -1.63 17.00
N VAL A 146 14.65 -2.37 16.96
CA VAL A 146 13.54 -2.17 16.03
C VAL A 146 12.25 -2.11 16.82
N GLU A 147 11.47 -1.07 16.64
CA GLU A 147 10.18 -0.86 17.32
C GLU A 147 9.13 -0.34 16.34
N ASN A 148 7.90 -0.88 16.40
CA ASN A 148 6.76 -0.45 15.57
C ASN A 148 7.13 -0.28 14.10
N SER A 149 7.79 -1.28 13.49
CA SER A 149 8.35 -1.12 12.16
C SER A 149 8.07 -2.35 11.28
N VAL A 150 8.02 -2.12 9.98
CA VAL A 150 7.89 -3.18 8.97
C VAL A 150 9.19 -3.24 8.18
N LEU A 151 9.89 -4.37 8.26
CA LEU A 151 11.16 -4.63 7.57
C LEU A 151 10.94 -5.70 6.50
N PHE A 152 11.20 -5.34 5.26
CA PHE A 152 11.18 -6.28 4.15
C PHE A 152 12.45 -7.14 4.13
N ARG A 153 12.50 -8.08 3.21
CA ARG A 153 13.56 -9.10 3.12
C ARG A 153 14.96 -8.50 3.07
N GLY A 154 15.88 -9.14 3.77
CA GLY A 154 17.30 -8.84 3.70
C GLY A 154 17.73 -7.55 4.38
N CYS A 155 16.87 -6.88 5.13
CA CYS A 155 17.25 -5.68 5.88
C CYS A 155 18.30 -5.98 6.94
N LYS A 156 19.27 -5.06 7.10
CA LYS A 156 20.33 -5.18 8.09
C LYS A 156 20.32 -3.96 9.01
N ILE A 157 20.08 -4.20 10.29
CA ILE A 157 20.11 -3.18 11.33
C ILE A 157 21.35 -3.40 12.19
N LYS A 158 22.32 -2.52 12.06
CA LYS A 158 23.62 -2.67 12.70
C LYS A 158 23.62 -2.25 14.17
N LYS A 159 24.71 -2.61 14.86
CA LYS A 159 24.87 -2.40 16.30
C LYS A 159 24.67 -0.94 16.70
N GLY A 160 23.87 -0.70 17.73
CA GLY A 160 23.56 0.66 18.21
C GLY A 160 22.56 1.45 17.37
N ALA A 161 22.17 0.94 16.20
CA ALA A 161 21.12 1.57 15.42
C ALA A 161 19.74 1.40 16.09
N VAL A 162 18.92 2.45 16.01
CA VAL A 162 17.54 2.49 16.50
C VAL A 162 16.61 2.79 15.32
N VAL A 163 15.70 1.87 15.03
CA VAL A 163 14.69 2.00 13.98
C VAL A 163 13.33 2.00 14.64
N LYS A 164 12.56 3.08 14.45
CA LYS A 164 11.27 3.25 15.09
C LYS A 164 10.23 3.81 14.12
N ASN A 165 9.03 3.24 14.13
CA ASN A 165 7.93 3.70 13.27
C ASN A 165 8.35 3.79 11.79
N CYS A 166 9.00 2.76 11.25
CA CYS A 166 9.59 2.78 9.91
C CYS A 166 9.02 1.68 9.01
N VAL A 167 9.06 1.93 7.70
CA VAL A 167 8.88 0.92 6.67
C VAL A 167 10.14 0.84 5.84
N LEU A 168 10.93 -0.23 6.03
CA LEU A 168 12.20 -0.42 5.32
C LEU A 168 12.05 -1.49 4.26
N MET A 169 12.16 -1.11 2.98
CA MET A 169 12.06 -2.07 1.88
C MET A 169 13.33 -2.92 1.74
N GLN A 170 13.26 -3.89 0.84
CA GLN A 170 14.25 -4.94 0.63
C GLN A 170 15.70 -4.45 0.57
N ASP A 171 16.57 -5.19 1.24
CA ASP A 171 18.01 -4.99 1.22
C ASP A 171 18.44 -3.59 1.71
N THR A 172 17.61 -2.95 2.56
CA THR A 172 18.00 -1.71 3.26
C THR A 172 19.01 -2.02 4.35
N VAL A 173 20.09 -1.25 4.39
CA VAL A 173 21.13 -1.33 5.43
C VAL A 173 21.10 -0.07 6.27
N VAL A 174 20.96 -0.22 7.58
CA VAL A 174 21.08 0.84 8.58
C VAL A 174 22.39 0.60 9.34
N GLU A 175 23.37 1.47 9.11
CA GLU A 175 24.71 1.35 9.69
C GLU A 175 24.73 1.67 11.20
N PRO A 176 25.83 1.42 11.91
CA PRO A 176 25.90 1.59 13.36
C PRO A 176 25.48 2.96 13.86
N ASN A 177 24.91 3.01 15.05
CA ASN A 177 24.54 4.21 15.81
C ASN A 177 23.55 5.15 15.10
N CYS A 178 22.88 4.72 14.04
CA CYS A 178 21.85 5.49 13.37
C CYS A 178 20.60 5.60 14.24
N ASN A 179 19.89 6.74 14.14
CA ASN A 179 18.55 6.93 14.69
C ASN A 179 17.60 7.24 13.53
N VAL A 180 16.69 6.29 13.24
CA VAL A 180 15.81 6.34 12.08
C VAL A 180 14.36 6.25 12.58
N GLU A 181 13.60 7.33 12.41
CA GLU A 181 12.24 7.40 12.91
C GLU A 181 11.28 8.03 11.88
N TYR A 182 10.12 7.41 11.68
CA TYR A 182 9.13 7.79 10.65
C TYR A 182 9.77 7.90 9.25
N VAL A 183 10.45 6.84 8.84
CA VAL A 183 11.12 6.78 7.55
C VAL A 183 10.57 5.63 6.71
N VAL A 184 10.35 5.90 5.44
CA VAL A 184 10.05 4.90 4.41
C VAL A 184 11.23 4.84 3.46
N THR A 185 11.89 3.70 3.35
CA THR A 185 12.92 3.50 2.33
C THR A 185 12.37 2.68 1.17
N ASP A 186 12.81 2.96 -0.03
CA ASP A 186 12.72 2.01 -1.15
C ASP A 186 13.87 1.00 -1.06
N LYS A 187 14.01 0.12 -2.05
CA LYS A 187 14.94 -1.01 -2.06
C LYS A 187 16.40 -0.57 -2.17
N ASN A 188 17.30 -1.36 -1.55
CA ASN A 188 18.75 -1.15 -1.63
C ASN A 188 19.20 0.22 -1.12
N VAL A 189 18.55 0.75 -0.11
CA VAL A 189 18.95 2.00 0.54
C VAL A 189 20.04 1.70 1.57
N HIS A 190 21.02 2.61 1.67
CA HIS A 190 22.11 2.55 2.62
C HIS A 190 22.10 3.79 3.49
N ILE A 191 21.73 3.66 4.76
CA ILE A 191 21.79 4.73 5.77
C ILE A 191 23.15 4.64 6.43
N THR A 192 24.00 5.65 6.19
CA THR A 192 25.39 5.66 6.64
C THR A 192 25.50 5.90 8.15
N GLU A 193 26.62 5.48 8.73
CA GLU A 193 26.89 5.49 10.18
C GLU A 193 26.61 6.87 10.84
N ASP A 194 26.16 6.83 12.09
CA ASP A 194 25.87 7.99 12.94
C ASP A 194 24.77 8.94 12.41
N LYS A 195 23.98 8.52 11.45
CA LYS A 195 22.90 9.33 10.87
C LYS A 195 21.66 9.41 11.77
N LYS A 196 21.05 10.59 11.75
CA LYS A 196 19.73 10.81 12.32
C LYS A 196 18.77 11.23 11.21
N LEU A 197 17.79 10.36 10.92
CA LEU A 197 16.70 10.61 9.97
C LEU A 197 15.39 10.57 10.75
N THR A 198 14.70 11.70 10.81
CA THR A 198 13.45 11.79 11.59
C THR A 198 12.38 12.49 10.76
N GLY A 199 11.33 11.78 10.45
CA GLY A 199 10.07 12.31 9.94
C GLY A 199 9.04 12.49 11.05
N THR A 200 7.77 12.54 10.65
CA THR A 200 6.61 12.55 11.56
C THR A 200 5.57 11.57 11.05
N ASP A 201 4.60 11.20 11.87
CA ASP A 201 3.48 10.34 11.48
C ASP A 201 2.67 10.91 10.32
N THR A 202 2.54 12.25 10.25
CA THR A 202 1.82 12.94 9.18
C THR A 202 2.67 13.15 7.92
N PHE A 203 3.99 13.15 8.07
CA PHE A 203 4.95 13.35 6.97
C PHE A 203 6.20 12.48 7.15
N PRO A 204 6.12 11.18 6.81
CA PRO A 204 7.28 10.31 6.85
C PRO A 204 8.32 10.74 5.81
N VAL A 205 9.60 10.61 6.18
CA VAL A 205 10.72 10.86 5.25
C VAL A 205 10.82 9.70 4.27
N PHE A 206 10.88 9.99 2.98
CA PHE A 206 11.09 8.98 1.94
C PHE A 206 12.53 9.00 1.42
N VAL A 207 13.14 7.83 1.32
CA VAL A 207 14.46 7.63 0.71
C VAL A 207 14.31 6.74 -0.52
N ALA A 208 14.68 7.26 -1.68
CA ALA A 208 14.52 6.58 -2.95
C ALA A 208 15.51 5.40 -3.12
N LYS A 209 15.15 4.49 -4.03
CA LYS A 209 15.90 3.26 -4.31
C LYS A 209 17.38 3.50 -4.60
N GLY A 210 18.25 2.71 -3.94
CA GLY A 210 19.68 2.70 -4.18
C GLY A 210 20.44 3.93 -3.67
N HIS A 211 19.76 4.82 -2.93
CA HIS A 211 20.43 5.98 -2.35
C HIS A 211 21.22 5.62 -1.09
N SER A 212 22.34 6.31 -0.93
CA SER A 212 23.07 6.39 0.33
C SER A 212 22.83 7.75 0.97
N VAL A 213 22.47 7.79 2.23
CA VAL A 213 22.17 9.01 2.99
C VAL A 213 22.91 9.04 4.30
#